data_6ab8029efcc532a0f57018a1c80e5160
#
_entry.id   6ab8029efcc532a0f57018a1c80e5160
#
_cell.length_a   1.000
_cell.length_b   1.000
_cell.length_c   1.000
_cell.angle_alpha   90.00
_cell.angle_beta   90.00
_cell.angle_gamma   90.00
#
_symmetry.space_group_name_H-M   'P 1'
#
loop_
_entity.id
_entity.type
_entity.pdbx_description
1 polymer ?
#
loop_
_entity_poly.entity_id
_entity_poly.type
_entity_poly.pdbx_seq_one_letter_code
_entity_poly.pdbx_strand_id
1 'polypeptide(L)'
;ANALSGVQLMFHAVDMMRLHFKDYSRVHGIITEGGVAHNTITDEAKAVFNIRSLEYDYMMEMVDAIRDCAKGAAIATRTEVEERQVDEVVKDVRNDKKLVQYVRKNMDFIGEEYIERDLTQGIGSTDVGNVTHEIPAIQFYVKLKEHVGTHTKEFAVAAGGEEGKRNLHASVQLLAM
;
A
#
# COMPACT_ATOMS: atom_id res chain seq x y z
N ALA A 1 -26.37 -0.76 24.00
CA ALA A 1 -25.02 -0.89 23.45
C ALA A 1 -24.41 0.48 23.22
N ASN A 2 -23.09 0.58 23.15
CA ASN A 2 -22.36 1.80 22.84
C ASN A 2 -21.45 1.50 21.62
N ALA A 3 -21.78 2.06 20.47
CA ALA A 3 -21.05 1.78 19.24
C ALA A 3 -19.56 2.20 19.31
N LEU A 4 -19.26 3.33 19.99
CA LEU A 4 -17.87 3.76 20.17
C LEU A 4 -17.07 2.75 21.02
N SER A 5 -17.66 2.13 22.03
CA SER A 5 -16.99 1.08 22.82
C SER A 5 -16.64 -0.14 21.94
N GLY A 6 -17.49 -0.50 20.99
CA GLY A 6 -17.19 -1.55 19.99
C GLY A 6 -15.99 -1.19 19.14
N VAL A 7 -15.95 0.02 18.61
CA VAL A 7 -14.80 0.50 17.79
C VAL A 7 -13.51 0.55 18.64
N GLN A 8 -13.55 1.06 19.87
CA GLN A 8 -12.38 1.11 20.74
C GLN A 8 -11.85 -0.28 21.07
N LEU A 9 -12.74 -1.24 21.37
CA LEU A 9 -12.35 -2.63 21.62
C LEU A 9 -11.75 -3.28 20.38
N MET A 10 -12.28 -3.00 19.18
CA MET A 10 -11.68 -3.43 17.93
C MET A 10 -10.25 -2.91 17.78
N PHE A 11 -9.99 -1.62 18.04
CA PHE A 11 -8.63 -1.06 17.99
C PHE A 11 -7.69 -1.78 18.94
N HIS A 12 -8.11 -2.07 20.17
CA HIS A 12 -7.31 -2.85 21.11
C HIS A 12 -7.01 -4.26 20.59
N ALA A 13 -7.99 -4.95 20.03
CA ALA A 13 -7.78 -6.27 19.43
C ALA A 13 -6.80 -6.23 18.27
N VAL A 14 -6.93 -5.25 17.37
CA VAL A 14 -5.99 -5.04 16.26
C VAL A 14 -4.58 -4.75 16.77
N ASP A 15 -4.42 -3.96 17.82
CA ASP A 15 -3.09 -3.68 18.40
C ASP A 15 -2.45 -4.94 18.99
N MET A 16 -3.21 -5.83 19.62
CA MET A 16 -2.70 -7.13 20.05
C MET A 16 -2.29 -8.02 18.88
N MET A 17 -3.03 -7.99 17.77
CA MET A 17 -2.70 -8.73 16.55
C MET A 17 -1.41 -8.25 15.86
N ARG A 18 -1.01 -6.98 16.03
CA ARG A 18 0.23 -6.44 15.42
C ARG A 18 1.48 -7.24 15.79
N LEU A 19 1.51 -7.86 16.98
CA LEU A 19 2.61 -8.71 17.41
C LEU A 19 2.79 -9.97 16.55
N HIS A 20 1.76 -10.36 15.82
CA HIS A 20 1.73 -11.58 15.01
C HIS A 20 1.86 -11.31 13.52
N PHE A 21 1.81 -10.03 13.10
CA PHE A 21 1.97 -9.67 11.70
C PHE A 21 3.45 -9.63 11.30
N LYS A 22 3.73 -9.99 10.05
CA LYS A 22 5.08 -9.96 9.48
C LYS A 22 5.63 -8.51 9.45
N ASP A 23 6.91 -8.33 9.66
CA ASP A 23 7.59 -7.03 9.80
C ASP A 23 7.39 -6.09 8.60
N TYR A 24 7.19 -6.65 7.40
CA TYR A 24 6.95 -5.90 6.17
C TYR A 24 5.49 -5.49 5.95
N SER A 25 4.63 -5.70 6.93
CA SER A 25 3.22 -5.31 6.89
C SER A 25 2.93 -4.10 7.76
N ARG A 26 1.85 -3.39 7.44
CA ARG A 26 1.39 -2.23 8.20
C ARG A 26 -0.13 -2.22 8.27
N VAL A 27 -0.63 -1.86 9.44
CA VAL A 27 -2.06 -1.61 9.68
C VAL A 27 -2.19 -0.23 10.30
N HIS A 28 -2.86 0.66 9.61
CA HIS A 28 -3.21 1.98 10.11
C HIS A 28 -4.72 2.08 10.26
N GLY A 29 -5.18 2.75 11.30
CA GLY A 29 -6.61 2.94 11.52
C GLY A 29 -6.90 4.29 12.15
N ILE A 30 -8.04 4.86 11.81
CA ILE A 30 -8.59 6.06 12.44
C ILE A 30 -10.06 5.86 12.77
N ILE A 31 -10.53 6.48 13.84
CA ILE A 31 -11.95 6.65 14.12
C ILE A 31 -12.41 7.89 13.36
N THR A 32 -13.31 7.71 12.40
CA THR A 32 -13.84 8.82 11.60
C THR A 32 -15.11 9.41 12.19
N GLU A 33 -15.84 8.63 13.00
CA GLU A 33 -17.04 9.05 13.69
C GLU A 33 -17.15 8.34 15.06
N GLY A 34 -17.23 9.10 16.12
CA GLY A 34 -17.25 8.58 17.50
C GLY A 34 -18.42 9.08 18.35
N GLY A 35 -19.42 9.71 17.76
CA GLY A 35 -20.60 10.27 18.40
C GLY A 35 -20.70 11.79 18.26
N VAL A 36 -21.79 12.36 18.75
CA VAL A 36 -22.15 13.78 18.55
C VAL A 36 -22.03 14.64 19.81
N ALA A 37 -22.09 14.06 21.01
CA ALA A 37 -22.01 14.79 22.28
C ALA A 37 -21.33 13.92 23.36
N HIS A 38 -20.59 14.59 24.24
CA HIS A 38 -19.80 13.92 25.29
C HIS A 38 -20.66 13.26 26.39
N ASN A 39 -21.92 13.62 26.52
CA ASN A 39 -22.85 13.13 27.51
C ASN A 39 -23.94 12.20 26.98
N THR A 40 -23.78 11.72 25.74
CA THR A 40 -24.69 10.75 25.09
C THR A 40 -23.95 9.48 24.69
N ILE A 41 -24.64 8.35 24.83
CA ILE A 41 -24.19 7.08 24.31
C ILE A 41 -24.45 7.10 22.77
N THR A 42 -23.42 6.84 21.99
CA THR A 42 -23.57 6.89 20.53
C THR A 42 -24.15 5.58 19.98
N ASP A 43 -25.09 5.72 19.03
CA ASP A 43 -25.72 4.60 18.34
C ASP A 43 -24.86 4.10 17.17
N GLU A 44 -24.06 4.98 16.59
CA GLU A 44 -23.20 4.70 15.43
C GLU A 44 -21.78 5.24 15.69
N ALA A 45 -20.78 4.45 15.29
CA ALA A 45 -19.40 4.88 15.28
C ALA A 45 -18.71 4.24 14.05
N LYS A 46 -17.78 4.98 13.45
CA LYS A 46 -17.09 4.54 12.22
C LYS A 46 -15.58 4.58 12.40
N ALA A 47 -14.92 3.58 11.83
CA ALA A 47 -13.47 3.53 11.71
C ALA A 47 -13.06 3.12 10.30
N VAL A 48 -11.92 3.60 9.85
CA VAL A 48 -11.32 3.22 8.57
C VAL A 48 -9.93 2.65 8.84
N PHE A 49 -9.65 1.50 8.23
CA PHE A 49 -8.36 0.84 8.31
C PHE A 49 -7.70 0.75 6.93
N ASN A 50 -6.41 1.06 6.88
CA ASN A 50 -5.55 0.81 5.73
C ASN A 50 -4.58 -0.32 6.07
N ILE A 51 -4.64 -1.40 5.29
CA ILE A 51 -3.87 -2.62 5.51
C ILE A 51 -2.90 -2.76 4.33
N ARG A 52 -1.63 -2.98 4.63
CA ARG A 52 -0.56 -3.06 3.62
C ARG A 52 0.37 -4.22 3.92
N SER A 53 0.77 -4.93 2.87
CA SER A 53 1.81 -5.97 2.90
C SER A 53 2.56 -6.00 1.57
N LEU A 54 3.73 -6.64 1.54
CA LEU A 54 4.47 -6.92 0.30
C LEU A 54 3.86 -8.06 -0.51
N GLU A 55 2.99 -8.88 0.10
CA GLU A 55 2.36 -10.04 -0.52
C GLU A 55 0.85 -9.87 -0.44
N TYR A 56 0.17 -9.92 -1.58
CA TYR A 56 -1.29 -9.80 -1.65
C TYR A 56 -2.01 -10.87 -0.83
N ASP A 57 -1.61 -12.14 -0.99
CA ASP A 57 -2.27 -13.25 -0.32
C ASP A 57 -2.20 -13.10 1.21
N TYR A 58 -1.02 -12.73 1.73
CA TYR A 58 -0.85 -12.45 3.14
C TYR A 58 -1.62 -11.20 3.61
N MET A 59 -1.70 -10.17 2.77
CA MET A 59 -2.53 -9.00 3.07
C MET A 59 -4.00 -9.40 3.26
N MET A 60 -4.51 -10.32 2.45
CA MET A 60 -5.89 -10.81 2.60
C MET A 60 -6.09 -11.60 3.89
N GLU A 61 -5.11 -12.40 4.32
CA GLU A 61 -5.12 -13.04 5.65
C GLU A 61 -5.19 -12.00 6.78
N MET A 62 -4.46 -10.91 6.66
CA MET A 62 -4.52 -9.80 7.63
C MET A 62 -5.88 -9.10 7.63
N VAL A 63 -6.49 -8.92 6.45
CA VAL A 63 -7.84 -8.36 6.34
C VAL A 63 -8.83 -9.23 7.11
N ASP A 64 -8.78 -10.54 6.94
CA ASP A 64 -9.66 -11.48 7.64
C ASP A 64 -9.43 -11.45 9.17
N ALA A 65 -8.17 -11.37 9.61
CA ALA A 65 -7.86 -11.23 11.04
C ALA A 65 -8.45 -9.93 11.64
N ILE A 66 -8.41 -8.83 10.90
CA ILE A 66 -8.99 -7.54 11.33
C ILE A 66 -10.52 -7.60 11.33
N ARG A 67 -11.14 -8.28 10.38
CA ARG A 67 -12.57 -8.58 10.37
C ARG A 67 -12.99 -9.35 11.60
N ASP A 68 -12.21 -10.33 12.00
CA ASP A 68 -12.49 -11.12 13.20
C ASP A 68 -12.33 -10.29 14.48
N CYS A 69 -11.38 -9.36 14.53
CA CYS A 69 -11.31 -8.36 15.62
C CYS A 69 -12.58 -7.52 15.70
N ALA A 70 -13.12 -7.07 14.55
CA ALA A 70 -14.36 -6.29 14.51
C ALA A 70 -15.56 -7.11 15.00
N LYS A 71 -15.71 -8.35 14.51
CA LYS A 71 -16.78 -9.27 14.94
C LYS A 71 -16.68 -9.58 16.43
N GLY A 72 -15.49 -9.89 16.94
CA GLY A 72 -15.25 -10.17 18.36
C GLY A 72 -15.60 -8.98 19.23
N ALA A 73 -15.22 -7.77 18.82
CA ALA A 73 -15.57 -6.53 19.53
C ALA A 73 -17.08 -6.28 19.53
N ALA A 74 -17.76 -6.50 18.40
CA ALA A 74 -19.21 -6.34 18.30
C ALA A 74 -19.95 -7.32 19.23
N ILE A 75 -19.56 -8.58 19.27
CA ILE A 75 -20.11 -9.59 20.19
C ILE A 75 -19.92 -9.16 21.64
N ALA A 76 -18.71 -8.75 22.03
CA ALA A 76 -18.38 -8.37 23.41
C ALA A 76 -19.15 -7.12 23.89
N THR A 77 -19.42 -6.19 22.99
CA THR A 77 -20.12 -4.92 23.31
C THR A 77 -21.61 -4.96 23.01
N ARG A 78 -22.11 -6.08 22.48
CA ARG A 78 -23.50 -6.25 22.03
C ARG A 78 -23.92 -5.20 21.00
N THR A 79 -23.01 -4.91 20.06
CA THR A 79 -23.25 -4.04 18.91
C THR A 79 -23.29 -4.89 17.64
N GLU A 80 -23.69 -4.29 16.54
CA GLU A 80 -23.60 -4.86 15.20
C GLU A 80 -22.42 -4.21 14.47
N VAL A 81 -21.81 -4.95 13.54
CA VAL A 81 -20.74 -4.43 12.70
C VAL A 81 -21.12 -4.61 11.23
N GLU A 82 -21.00 -3.53 10.49
CA GLU A 82 -21.10 -3.53 9.03
C GLU A 82 -19.73 -3.19 8.45
N GLU A 83 -19.34 -3.90 7.39
CA GLU A 83 -18.09 -3.68 6.67
C GLU A 83 -18.38 -3.08 5.30
N ARG A 84 -17.57 -2.11 4.92
CA ARG A 84 -17.56 -1.55 3.57
C ARG A 84 -16.13 -1.37 3.09
N GLN A 85 -15.83 -1.91 1.92
CA GLN A 85 -14.59 -1.59 1.21
C GLN A 85 -14.64 -0.15 0.71
N VAL A 86 -13.62 0.65 1.03
CA VAL A 86 -13.56 2.07 0.66
C VAL A 86 -12.88 2.26 -0.68
N ASP A 87 -11.75 1.57 -0.89
CA ASP A 87 -10.94 1.67 -2.10
C ASP A 87 -10.76 0.30 -2.76
N GLU A 88 -10.42 0.31 -4.06
CA GLU A 88 -10.04 -0.91 -4.77
C GLU A 88 -8.75 -1.51 -4.21
N VAL A 89 -8.67 -2.83 -4.23
CA VAL A 89 -7.50 -3.54 -3.72
C VAL A 89 -6.36 -3.47 -4.73
N VAL A 90 -5.22 -2.95 -4.26
CA VAL A 90 -3.98 -2.89 -5.04
C VAL A 90 -3.09 -4.08 -4.66
N LYS A 91 -2.80 -4.95 -5.63
CA LYS A 91 -1.97 -6.14 -5.47
C LYS A 91 -0.47 -5.80 -5.54
N ASP A 92 0.38 -6.70 -5.05
CA ASP A 92 1.84 -6.62 -5.20
C ASP A 92 2.26 -6.75 -6.68
N VAL A 93 3.33 -6.05 -7.06
CA VAL A 93 3.87 -6.14 -8.41
C VAL A 93 4.68 -7.44 -8.57
N ARG A 94 4.27 -8.30 -9.48
CA ARG A 94 4.96 -9.56 -9.86
C ARG A 94 5.56 -9.43 -11.25
N ASN A 95 6.72 -8.81 -11.34
CA ASN A 95 7.40 -8.60 -12.60
C ASN A 95 7.73 -9.92 -13.32
N ASP A 96 7.36 -10.03 -14.60
CA ASP A 96 7.72 -11.18 -15.43
C ASP A 96 9.23 -11.28 -15.63
N LYS A 97 9.81 -12.45 -15.33
CA LYS A 97 11.26 -12.68 -15.33
C LYS A 97 11.89 -12.50 -16.71
N LYS A 98 11.17 -12.81 -17.80
CA LYS A 98 11.68 -12.65 -19.16
C LYS A 98 11.71 -11.18 -19.54
N LEU A 99 10.65 -10.44 -19.24
CA LEU A 99 10.60 -8.99 -19.47
C LEU A 99 11.67 -8.25 -18.66
N VAL A 100 11.94 -8.65 -17.42
CA VAL A 100 13.05 -8.11 -16.62
C VAL A 100 14.39 -8.30 -17.34
N GLN A 101 14.65 -9.49 -17.94
CA GLN A 101 15.88 -9.75 -18.67
C GLN A 101 16.02 -8.90 -19.94
N TYR A 102 14.91 -8.64 -20.65
CA TYR A 102 14.93 -7.73 -21.81
C TYR A 102 15.24 -6.30 -21.38
N VAL A 103 14.58 -5.80 -20.36
CA VAL A 103 14.84 -4.43 -19.87
C VAL A 103 16.28 -4.29 -19.38
N ARG A 104 16.84 -5.29 -18.67
CA ARG A 104 18.26 -5.26 -18.26
C ARG A 104 19.20 -5.13 -19.45
N LYS A 105 19.00 -5.94 -20.52
CA LYS A 105 19.81 -5.84 -21.75
C LYS A 105 19.67 -4.48 -22.42
N ASN A 106 18.47 -3.93 -22.42
CA ASN A 106 18.22 -2.62 -23.00
C ASN A 106 18.90 -1.52 -22.17
N MET A 107 18.89 -1.63 -20.81
CA MET A 107 19.61 -0.71 -19.93
C MET A 107 21.11 -0.75 -20.20
N ASP A 108 21.71 -1.94 -20.29
CA ASP A 108 23.13 -2.11 -20.64
C ASP A 108 23.45 -1.46 -22.00
N PHE A 109 22.57 -1.60 -22.98
CA PHE A 109 22.77 -1.04 -24.33
C PHE A 109 22.75 0.49 -24.34
N ILE A 110 21.90 1.14 -23.54
CA ILE A 110 21.83 2.60 -23.44
C ILE A 110 22.78 3.20 -22.37
N GLY A 111 23.53 2.34 -21.66
CA GLY A 111 24.49 2.75 -20.64
C GLY A 111 23.84 3.16 -19.31
N GLU A 112 22.63 2.72 -19.02
CA GLU A 112 21.98 2.90 -17.73
C GLU A 112 22.30 1.73 -16.81
N GLU A 113 22.63 2.01 -15.54
CA GLU A 113 22.92 0.99 -14.53
C GLU A 113 21.64 0.33 -14.03
N TYR A 114 21.61 -1.01 -14.00
CA TYR A 114 20.55 -1.75 -13.35
C TYR A 114 20.83 -1.90 -11.85
N ILE A 115 19.90 -1.41 -11.05
CA ILE A 115 19.93 -1.56 -9.60
C ILE A 115 18.71 -2.39 -9.17
N GLU A 116 18.96 -3.47 -8.45
CA GLU A 116 17.87 -4.26 -7.88
C GLU A 116 17.18 -3.48 -6.76
N ARG A 117 15.85 -3.50 -6.74
CA ARG A 117 15.08 -2.74 -5.77
C ARG A 117 15.26 -3.32 -4.38
N ASP A 118 15.64 -2.51 -3.42
CA ASP A 118 15.63 -2.86 -2.00
C ASP A 118 14.19 -2.76 -1.45
N LEU A 119 13.58 -3.92 -1.18
CA LEU A 119 12.22 -4.01 -0.66
C LEU A 119 12.08 -3.55 0.80
N THR A 120 13.19 -3.32 1.51
CA THR A 120 13.19 -2.79 2.89
C THR A 120 13.00 -1.28 2.95
N GLN A 121 13.20 -0.58 1.83
CA GLN A 121 13.10 0.88 1.74
C GLN A 121 11.73 1.33 1.26
N GLY A 122 10.71 1.23 2.05
CA GLY A 122 9.37 1.77 1.82
C GLY A 122 8.88 1.71 0.36
N ILE A 123 7.83 0.95 0.10
CA ILE A 123 7.32 0.70 -1.25
C ILE A 123 6.01 1.46 -1.43
N GLY A 124 5.92 2.25 -2.50
CA GLY A 124 4.66 2.84 -2.96
C GLY A 124 3.71 1.78 -3.51
N SER A 125 2.41 2.06 -3.50
CA SER A 125 1.40 1.23 -4.17
C SER A 125 1.26 1.66 -5.63
N THR A 126 0.93 0.70 -6.50
CA THR A 126 0.66 0.92 -7.91
C THR A 126 -0.32 -0.13 -8.43
N ASP A 127 -1.28 0.29 -9.24
CA ASP A 127 -2.28 -0.56 -9.90
C ASP A 127 -1.66 -1.50 -10.96
N VAL A 128 -0.42 -1.25 -11.40
CA VAL A 128 0.34 -2.18 -12.24
C VAL A 128 0.46 -3.55 -11.56
N GLY A 129 0.46 -3.61 -10.22
CA GLY A 129 0.36 -4.87 -9.48
C GLY A 129 -0.80 -5.72 -9.96
N ASN A 130 -1.99 -5.15 -10.09
CA ASN A 130 -3.19 -5.87 -10.54
C ASN A 130 -3.01 -6.44 -11.95
N VAL A 131 -2.34 -5.70 -12.85
CA VAL A 131 -2.04 -6.15 -14.22
C VAL A 131 -1.05 -7.32 -14.20
N THR A 132 0.01 -7.25 -13.36
CA THR A 132 1.04 -8.29 -13.29
C THR A 132 0.54 -9.63 -12.73
N HIS A 133 -0.62 -9.66 -12.09
CA HIS A 133 -1.28 -10.89 -11.66
C HIS A 133 -2.09 -11.57 -12.77
N GLU A 134 -2.47 -10.84 -13.82
CA GLU A 134 -3.33 -11.34 -14.89
C GLU A 134 -2.56 -11.66 -16.17
N ILE A 135 -1.54 -10.87 -16.49
CA ILE A 135 -0.72 -11.03 -17.70
C ILE A 135 0.76 -10.82 -17.41
N PRO A 136 1.69 -11.39 -18.23
CA PRO A 136 3.10 -11.05 -18.16
C PRO A 136 3.30 -9.54 -18.34
N ALA A 137 3.76 -8.87 -17.30
CA ALA A 137 4.00 -7.44 -17.30
C ALA A 137 5.20 -7.10 -16.42
N ILE A 138 5.70 -5.88 -16.54
CA ILE A 138 6.82 -5.36 -15.77
C ILE A 138 6.58 -3.90 -15.39
N GLN A 139 6.98 -3.55 -14.20
CA GLN A 139 7.19 -2.17 -13.81
C GLN A 139 8.64 -1.97 -13.42
N PHE A 140 9.31 -1.04 -14.08
CA PHE A 140 10.66 -0.60 -13.75
C PHE A 140 10.67 0.91 -13.51
N TYR A 141 11.72 1.39 -12.88
CA TYR A 141 11.92 2.81 -12.59
C TYR A 141 13.26 3.24 -13.19
N VAL A 142 13.28 4.44 -13.76
CA VAL A 142 14.50 5.10 -14.17
C VAL A 142 14.85 6.16 -13.15
N LYS A 143 16.09 6.17 -12.66
CA LYS A 143 16.54 7.08 -11.63
C LYS A 143 16.53 8.53 -12.13
N LEU A 144 15.79 9.39 -11.46
CA LEU A 144 15.74 10.80 -11.81
C LEU A 144 17.00 11.54 -11.32
N LYS A 145 17.26 11.48 -10.00
CA LYS A 145 18.37 12.14 -9.32
C LYS A 145 18.67 11.46 -8.00
N GLU A 146 19.90 11.56 -7.51
CA GLU A 146 20.29 11.05 -6.20
C GLU A 146 19.67 11.85 -5.06
N HIS A 147 19.29 11.14 -4.00
CA HIS A 147 18.82 11.72 -2.73
C HIS A 147 17.60 12.63 -2.84
N VAL A 148 16.76 12.44 -3.87
CA VAL A 148 15.52 13.19 -4.04
C VAL A 148 14.33 12.24 -3.90
N GLY A 149 13.58 12.42 -2.81
CA GLY A 149 12.37 11.62 -2.54
C GLY A 149 11.19 12.04 -3.41
N THR A 150 10.35 11.08 -3.82
CA THR A 150 9.06 11.35 -4.45
C THR A 150 8.17 12.20 -3.53
N HIS A 151 7.25 12.96 -4.11
CA HIS A 151 6.32 13.86 -3.39
C HIS A 151 6.98 15.04 -2.66
N THR A 152 8.19 15.46 -3.10
CA THR A 152 8.90 16.65 -2.59
C THR A 152 8.96 17.75 -3.65
N LYS A 153 9.21 19.00 -3.22
CA LYS A 153 9.42 20.12 -4.13
C LYS A 153 10.69 19.93 -4.97
N GLU A 154 11.72 19.38 -4.37
CA GLU A 154 13.01 19.05 -5.01
C GLU A 154 12.81 18.05 -6.14
N PHE A 155 11.95 17.05 -5.94
CA PHE A 155 11.58 16.10 -7.00
C PHE A 155 10.88 16.80 -8.17
N ALA A 156 9.94 17.70 -7.89
CA ALA A 156 9.23 18.44 -8.94
C ALA A 156 10.19 19.32 -9.76
N VAL A 157 11.17 20.00 -9.11
CA VAL A 157 12.19 20.79 -9.78
C VAL A 157 13.09 19.91 -10.65
N ALA A 158 13.59 18.78 -10.13
CA ALA A 158 14.43 17.86 -10.88
C ALA A 158 13.68 17.26 -12.09
N ALA A 159 12.42 16.88 -11.91
CA ALA A 159 11.58 16.34 -12.98
C ALA A 159 11.30 17.35 -14.11
N GLY A 160 11.21 18.64 -13.79
CA GLY A 160 11.06 19.72 -14.77
C GLY A 160 12.37 20.21 -15.41
N GLY A 161 13.52 19.73 -14.93
CA GLY A 161 14.86 20.16 -15.36
C GLY A 161 15.52 19.21 -16.38
N GLU A 162 16.83 19.33 -16.51
CA GLU A 162 17.63 18.51 -17.43
C GLU A 162 17.67 17.04 -17.00
N GLU A 163 17.65 16.75 -15.69
CA GLU A 163 17.56 15.40 -15.18
C GLU A 163 16.25 14.72 -15.62
N GLY A 164 15.12 15.46 -15.58
CA GLY A 164 13.84 14.97 -16.04
C GLY A 164 13.80 14.68 -17.53
N LYS A 165 14.43 15.53 -18.37
CA LYS A 165 14.54 15.29 -19.81
C LYS A 165 15.39 14.04 -20.10
N ARG A 166 16.54 13.87 -19.42
CA ARG A 166 17.38 12.68 -19.54
C ARG A 166 16.60 11.42 -19.16
N ASN A 167 15.91 11.46 -18.02
CA ASN A 167 15.09 10.36 -17.51
C ASN A 167 13.98 9.98 -18.50
N LEU A 168 13.26 10.97 -19.04
CA LEU A 168 12.22 10.75 -20.04
C LEU A 168 12.79 10.08 -21.29
N HIS A 169 13.95 10.57 -21.78
CA HIS A 169 14.61 10.00 -22.97
C HIS A 169 15.00 8.53 -22.75
N ALA A 170 15.66 8.22 -21.63
CA ALA A 170 16.01 6.85 -21.27
C ALA A 170 14.76 5.95 -21.13
N SER A 171 13.72 6.44 -20.46
CA SER A 171 12.46 5.71 -20.30
C SER A 171 11.80 5.38 -21.64
N VAL A 172 11.76 6.33 -22.57
CA VAL A 172 11.20 6.11 -23.92
C VAL A 172 12.03 5.08 -24.70
N GLN A 173 13.37 5.17 -24.64
CA GLN A 173 14.24 4.18 -25.29
C GLN A 173 14.01 2.78 -24.74
N LEU A 174 13.95 2.62 -23.42
CA LEU A 174 13.72 1.32 -22.75
C LEU A 174 12.37 0.68 -23.09
N LEU A 175 11.33 1.50 -23.31
CA LEU A 175 10.00 1.02 -23.69
C LEU A 175 9.86 0.72 -25.18
N ALA A 176 10.68 1.36 -26.05
CA ALA A 176 10.61 1.20 -27.50
C ALA A 176 11.47 0.03 -28.04
N MET A 177 12.36 -0.50 -27.22
CA MET A 177 13.28 -1.60 -27.54
C MET A 177 12.75 -2.96 -27.10
#